data_6d292a05cfb0d48a6b8c92d05151545e
#
_entry.id   6d292a05cfb0d48a6b8c92d05151545e
#
_cell.length_a   1.000
_cell.length_b   1.000
_cell.length_c   1.000
_cell.angle_alpha   90.00
_cell.angle_beta   90.00
_cell.angle_gamma   90.00
#
_symmetry.space_group_name_H-M   'P 1'
#
loop_
_entity.id
_entity.type
_entity.pdbx_description
1 polymer ?
#
loop_
_entity_poly.entity_id
_entity_poly.type
_entity_poly.pdbx_seq_one_letter_code
_entity_poly.pdbx_strand_id
1 'polypeptide(L)'
;MRRTTLGIAGALTLSLASAAISAPPAFAAADKAKVTITVQSDRDVLDPEHPTATITGQVMSQKEGEDAKPLAGVKVDLTVPDQTNVDDPVTDADGKFSAAYTTSGNANAVHAQTAATDDLEAGEASTPLIQVHKAQTRVTVAADKPKHDFGNPFTLTGTAEWESSTGWRPLASTAVSLRMTNGGCNAGPQSINATTDANGHYSVQVKPPCTTYLEADVDTAGLYLGSLAQSALEVRAQTGFDRFSASMDPFGQFTASGSVSTKREYRNLAGLVQVQYSSNGRDRWKTVKTVKVSNNSFNAAFRVNTSGY
;
A
#
# COMPACT_ATOMS: atom_id res chain seq x y z
N MET A 1 33.81 17.68 79.12
CA MET A 1 34.98 18.43 79.60
C MET A 1 35.18 19.59 78.64
N ARG A 2 34.82 20.81 79.03
CA ARG A 2 35.70 21.89 79.44
C ARG A 2 36.85 22.07 78.45
N ARG A 3 37.10 23.22 77.81
CA ARG A 3 37.19 24.66 78.25
C ARG A 3 37.37 25.50 76.97
N THR A 4 36.65 26.61 76.75
CA THR A 4 37.11 28.01 77.12
C THR A 4 38.45 28.37 76.47
N THR A 5 38.62 29.44 75.68
CA THR A 5 38.46 30.85 75.98
C THR A 5 38.92 31.74 74.83
N LEU A 6 38.28 32.85 74.63
CA LEU A 6 38.73 34.24 74.65
C LEU A 6 39.51 34.70 73.41
N GLY A 7 39.06 35.52 72.55
CA GLY A 7 38.72 36.92 72.72
C GLY A 7 39.87 37.79 72.18
N ILE A 8 39.61 38.67 71.22
CA ILE A 8 40.19 40.04 71.15
C ILE A 8 39.42 40.79 70.06
N ALA A 9 38.81 41.88 70.46
CA ALA A 9 38.14 42.85 69.57
C ALA A 9 39.25 43.72 68.89
N GLY A 10 39.14 43.86 67.58
CA GLY A 10 39.88 44.86 66.83
C GLY A 10 38.91 45.51 65.85
N ALA A 11 38.40 46.68 66.22
CA ALA A 11 37.57 47.47 65.31
C ALA A 11 38.49 48.16 64.28
N LEU A 12 38.40 47.69 63.05
CA LEU A 12 39.00 48.37 61.90
C LEU A 12 37.87 49.03 61.14
N THR A 13 37.67 50.32 61.28
CA THR A 13 36.73 51.12 60.45
C THR A 13 37.32 51.32 59.08
N LEU A 14 36.83 50.51 58.11
CA LEU A 14 37.14 50.69 56.72
C LEU A 14 36.04 51.58 56.13
N SER A 15 36.36 52.83 55.81
CA SER A 15 35.52 53.75 55.10
C SER A 15 35.44 53.27 53.62
N LEU A 16 34.33 52.59 53.22
CA LEU A 16 34.01 52.27 51.82
C LEU A 16 33.53 53.59 51.19
N ALA A 17 34.34 54.15 50.31
CA ALA A 17 33.88 55.12 49.35
C ALA A 17 32.95 54.38 48.34
N SER A 18 31.64 54.64 48.39
CA SER A 18 30.65 54.17 47.43
C SER A 18 30.90 54.87 46.09
N ALA A 19 31.66 54.25 45.20
CA ALA A 19 31.62 54.62 43.77
C ALA A 19 30.24 54.22 43.23
N ALA A 20 29.39 55.18 42.93
CA ALA A 20 28.15 54.96 42.18
C ALA A 20 28.53 54.49 40.78
N ILE A 21 28.48 53.19 40.56
CA ILE A 21 28.52 52.61 39.22
C ILE A 21 27.19 53.00 38.59
N SER A 22 27.18 54.02 37.72
CA SER A 22 26.04 54.29 36.84
C SER A 22 25.85 53.08 35.94
N ALA A 23 24.75 52.34 36.14
CA ALA A 23 24.34 51.27 35.22
C ALA A 23 24.28 51.90 33.83
N PRO A 24 24.83 51.25 32.81
CA PRO A 24 24.61 51.69 31.43
C PRO A 24 23.11 51.81 31.19
N PRO A 25 22.64 52.80 30.41
CA PRO A 25 21.23 52.89 30.07
C PRO A 25 20.81 51.55 29.47
N ALA A 26 19.77 50.95 30.07
CA ALA A 26 19.13 49.81 29.47
C ALA A 26 18.63 50.32 28.09
N PHE A 27 19.25 49.86 27.02
CA PHE A 27 18.69 50.05 25.71
C PHE A 27 17.28 49.43 25.77
N ALA A 28 16.24 50.26 25.71
CA ALA A 28 14.89 49.78 25.54
C ALA A 28 14.91 48.89 24.27
N ALA A 29 14.55 47.63 24.42
CA ALA A 29 14.38 46.78 23.28
C ALA A 29 13.40 47.50 22.35
N ALA A 30 13.79 47.77 21.10
CA ALA A 30 12.92 48.42 20.13
C ALA A 30 11.63 47.60 20.05
N ASP A 31 10.47 48.21 20.25
CA ASP A 31 9.19 47.56 20.15
C ASP A 31 9.02 47.03 18.71
N LYS A 32 9.11 45.72 18.54
CA LYS A 32 8.94 45.03 17.26
C LYS A 32 7.49 45.20 16.81
N ALA A 33 7.29 45.40 15.52
CA ALA A 33 5.95 45.38 14.98
C ALA A 33 5.36 43.97 15.05
N LYS A 34 4.14 43.84 15.53
CA LYS A 34 3.38 42.61 15.55
C LYS A 34 3.01 42.21 14.12
N VAL A 35 3.24 40.94 13.76
CA VAL A 35 2.84 40.36 12.49
C VAL A 35 1.56 39.58 12.65
N THR A 36 0.58 39.78 11.77
CA THR A 36 -0.65 39.03 11.69
C THR A 36 -0.74 38.38 10.33
N ILE A 37 -1.00 37.09 10.28
CA ILE A 37 -1.22 36.33 9.07
C ILE A 37 -2.69 35.89 9.01
N THR A 38 -3.31 36.06 7.83
CA THR A 38 -4.55 35.36 7.48
C THR A 38 -4.21 34.30 6.46
N VAL A 39 -4.83 33.12 6.55
CA VAL A 39 -4.62 32.03 5.60
C VAL A 39 -5.93 31.29 5.39
N GLN A 40 -6.23 30.95 4.16
CA GLN A 40 -7.42 30.20 3.78
C GLN A 40 -7.14 29.27 2.60
N SER A 41 -7.96 28.24 2.46
CA SER A 41 -8.01 27.34 1.31
C SER A 41 -9.22 27.66 0.45
N ASP A 42 -9.12 27.54 -0.86
CA ASP A 42 -10.25 27.65 -1.80
C ASP A 42 -11.14 26.39 -1.76
N ARG A 43 -10.71 25.33 -1.06
CA ARG A 43 -11.44 24.06 -0.89
C ARG A 43 -11.33 23.53 0.52
N ASP A 44 -12.46 23.04 1.05
CA ASP A 44 -12.53 22.37 2.34
C ASP A 44 -12.36 20.83 2.22
N VAL A 45 -12.51 20.31 1.00
CA VAL A 45 -12.44 18.87 0.71
C VAL A 45 -11.62 18.65 -0.56
N LEU A 46 -10.71 17.70 -0.50
CA LEU A 46 -9.95 17.19 -1.65
C LEU A 46 -10.35 15.74 -1.94
N ASP A 47 -10.41 15.41 -3.22
CA ASP A 47 -10.78 14.11 -3.75
C ASP A 47 -10.00 13.82 -5.05
N PRO A 48 -10.11 12.64 -5.68
CA PRO A 48 -9.40 12.35 -6.93
C PRO A 48 -9.79 13.24 -8.13
N GLU A 49 -10.97 13.85 -8.12
CA GLU A 49 -11.39 14.80 -9.17
C GLU A 49 -10.82 16.20 -8.92
N HIS A 50 -10.54 16.51 -7.65
CA HIS A 50 -10.00 17.79 -7.18
C HIS A 50 -8.87 17.55 -6.18
N PRO A 51 -7.69 17.07 -6.65
CA PRO A 51 -6.60 16.65 -5.75
C PRO A 51 -5.81 17.83 -5.18
N THR A 52 -6.05 19.05 -5.65
CA THR A 52 -5.32 20.27 -5.27
C THR A 52 -6.24 21.34 -4.75
N ALA A 53 -5.71 22.15 -3.84
CA ALA A 53 -6.31 23.40 -3.38
C ALA A 53 -5.34 24.57 -3.57
N THR A 54 -5.86 25.77 -3.65
CA THR A 54 -5.07 26.99 -3.61
C THR A 54 -5.13 27.57 -2.21
N ILE A 55 -3.96 27.69 -1.58
CA ILE A 55 -3.81 28.34 -0.29
C ILE A 55 -3.51 29.82 -0.55
N THR A 56 -4.33 30.71 -0.01
CA THR A 56 -4.16 32.15 -0.12
C THR A 56 -4.11 32.77 1.26
N GLY A 57 -3.45 33.90 1.36
CA GLY A 57 -3.41 34.64 2.61
C GLY A 57 -2.86 36.06 2.46
N GLN A 58 -2.77 36.74 3.59
CA GLN A 58 -2.22 38.09 3.67
C GLN A 58 -1.42 38.25 4.96
N VAL A 59 -0.29 38.92 4.85
CA VAL A 59 0.59 39.26 5.96
C VAL A 59 0.53 40.75 6.20
N MET A 60 0.22 41.15 7.44
CA MET A 60 0.12 42.54 7.87
C MET A 60 1.09 42.76 9.03
N SER A 61 1.68 43.95 9.12
CA SER A 61 2.46 44.38 10.29
C SER A 61 1.78 45.56 10.97
N GLN A 62 1.86 45.62 12.28
CA GLN A 62 1.29 46.70 13.09
C GLN A 62 2.24 47.09 14.23
N LYS A 63 2.65 48.35 14.31
CA LYS A 63 3.30 48.90 15.49
C LYS A 63 2.24 49.42 16.46
N GLU A 64 2.62 49.46 17.73
CA GLU A 64 1.74 49.95 18.77
C GLU A 64 1.28 51.39 18.44
N GLY A 65 -0.04 51.63 18.43
CA GLY A 65 -0.66 52.92 18.11
C GLY A 65 -0.74 53.27 16.63
N GLU A 66 -0.28 52.39 15.73
CA GLU A 66 -0.42 52.58 14.27
C GLU A 66 -1.47 51.63 13.64
N ASP A 67 -1.98 52.02 12.48
CA ASP A 67 -2.80 51.12 11.67
C ASP A 67 -1.97 49.97 11.08
N ALA A 68 -2.61 48.83 10.90
CA ALA A 68 -1.96 47.69 10.25
C ALA A 68 -1.65 47.99 8.78
N LYS A 69 -0.44 47.63 8.33
CA LYS A 69 0.05 47.87 6.97
C LYS A 69 0.42 46.53 6.29
N PRO A 70 0.14 46.38 4.97
CA PRO A 70 0.60 45.22 4.21
C PRO A 70 2.11 45.05 4.31
N LEU A 71 2.54 43.81 4.46
CA LEU A 71 3.97 43.47 4.56
C LEU A 71 4.40 42.75 3.27
N ALA A 72 5.01 43.56 2.36
CA ALA A 72 5.47 43.06 1.07
C ALA A 72 6.86 42.40 1.14
N GLY A 73 7.14 41.45 0.23
CA GLY A 73 8.46 40.83 0.05
C GLY A 73 8.87 39.89 1.17
N VAL A 74 7.93 39.45 1.99
CA VAL A 74 8.21 38.51 3.09
C VAL A 74 7.96 37.08 2.62
N LYS A 75 8.94 36.23 2.89
CA LYS A 75 8.80 34.78 2.69
C LYS A 75 7.84 34.22 3.74
N VAL A 76 6.83 33.50 3.28
CA VAL A 76 5.90 32.75 4.12
C VAL A 76 6.26 31.27 4.04
N ASP A 77 6.64 30.69 5.18
CA ASP A 77 6.92 29.26 5.29
C ASP A 77 5.61 28.52 5.46
N LEU A 78 5.24 27.69 4.47
CA LEU A 78 4.05 26.87 4.49
C LEU A 78 4.41 25.42 4.85
N THR A 79 3.88 24.95 5.95
CA THR A 79 4.11 23.59 6.44
C THR A 79 2.81 22.79 6.54
N VAL A 80 2.89 21.52 6.17
CA VAL A 80 1.80 20.54 6.31
C VAL A 80 2.36 19.31 6.98
N PRO A 81 1.70 18.76 7.99
CA PRO A 81 2.12 17.50 8.58
C PRO A 81 2.29 16.41 7.50
N ASP A 82 3.34 15.61 7.61
CA ASP A 82 3.67 14.49 6.70
C ASP A 82 3.96 14.88 5.23
N GLN A 83 4.22 16.18 4.94
CA GLN A 83 4.61 16.63 3.61
C GLN A 83 5.82 17.55 3.67
N THR A 84 6.74 17.38 2.73
CA THR A 84 7.99 18.14 2.67
C THR A 84 8.07 19.16 1.54
N ASN A 85 7.07 19.22 0.67
CA ASN A 85 7.12 19.98 -0.59
C ASN A 85 5.87 20.87 -0.77
N VAL A 86 5.67 21.83 0.12
CA VAL A 86 4.79 22.97 -0.14
C VAL A 86 5.70 24.13 -0.50
N ASP A 87 5.43 24.81 -1.61
CA ASP A 87 6.21 25.98 -2.01
C ASP A 87 6.03 27.10 -0.99
N ASP A 88 7.14 27.75 -0.61
CA ASP A 88 7.15 28.91 0.26
C ASP A 88 6.96 30.19 -0.57
N PRO A 89 5.77 30.79 -0.59
CA PRO A 89 5.51 31.98 -1.38
C PRO A 89 6.14 33.23 -0.73
N VAL A 90 6.35 34.24 -1.56
CA VAL A 90 6.72 35.58 -1.12
C VAL A 90 5.53 36.52 -1.29
N THR A 91 5.27 37.39 -0.31
CA THR A 91 4.17 38.32 -0.34
C THR A 91 4.34 39.39 -1.41
N ASP A 92 3.26 39.74 -2.09
CA ASP A 92 3.20 40.88 -3.07
C ASP A 92 3.15 42.26 -2.37
N ALA A 93 2.96 43.32 -3.18
CA ALA A 93 2.89 44.69 -2.68
C ALA A 93 1.72 44.93 -1.71
N ASP A 94 0.67 44.12 -1.78
CA ASP A 94 -0.49 44.15 -0.89
C ASP A 94 -0.34 43.23 0.30
N GLY A 95 0.84 42.60 0.49
CA GLY A 95 1.09 41.63 1.53
C GLY A 95 0.42 40.28 1.27
N LYS A 96 -0.13 40.01 0.08
CA LYS A 96 -0.83 38.77 -0.26
C LYS A 96 0.13 37.69 -0.76
N PHE A 97 -0.22 36.46 -0.50
CA PHE A 97 0.48 35.28 -1.02
C PHE A 97 -0.48 34.23 -1.53
N SER A 98 0.04 33.36 -2.39
CA SER A 98 -0.69 32.21 -2.94
C SER A 98 0.25 31.06 -3.21
N ALA A 99 -0.17 29.84 -2.87
CA ALA A 99 0.56 28.58 -3.16
C ALA A 99 -0.40 27.45 -3.48
N ALA A 100 0.04 26.49 -4.30
CA ALA A 100 -0.70 25.28 -4.55
C ALA A 100 -0.42 24.25 -3.45
N TYR A 101 -1.46 23.59 -2.98
CA TYR A 101 -1.39 22.48 -2.05
C TYR A 101 -1.96 21.22 -2.69
N THR A 102 -1.22 20.13 -2.70
CA THR A 102 -1.68 18.80 -3.15
C THR A 102 -1.62 17.84 -1.98
N THR A 103 -2.72 17.16 -1.68
CA THR A 103 -2.77 16.24 -0.54
C THR A 103 -2.02 14.93 -0.80
N SER A 104 -1.40 14.38 0.25
CA SER A 104 -0.86 13.01 0.27
C SER A 104 -1.93 11.93 0.52
N GLY A 105 -3.18 12.35 0.73
CA GLY A 105 -4.29 11.45 1.05
C GLY A 105 -4.72 11.46 2.52
N ASN A 106 -4.18 12.39 3.31
CA ASN A 106 -4.59 12.64 4.69
C ASN A 106 -5.21 14.02 4.82
N ALA A 107 -6.20 14.16 5.71
CA ALA A 107 -6.76 15.43 6.06
C ALA A 107 -5.74 16.22 6.89
N ASN A 108 -5.43 17.45 6.47
CA ASN A 108 -4.44 18.29 7.11
C ASN A 108 -4.87 19.76 7.10
N ALA A 109 -4.38 20.53 8.09
CA ALA A 109 -4.35 21.97 8.02
C ALA A 109 -3.02 22.43 7.43
N VAL A 110 -3.02 23.56 6.70
CA VAL A 110 -1.79 24.21 6.24
C VAL A 110 -1.43 25.29 7.26
N HIS A 111 -0.20 25.22 7.80
CA HIS A 111 0.36 26.22 8.70
C HIS A 111 1.19 27.21 7.92
N ALA A 112 0.95 28.49 8.13
CA ALA A 112 1.70 29.58 7.54
C ALA A 112 2.46 30.29 8.63
N GLN A 113 3.77 30.52 8.45
CA GLN A 113 4.64 31.21 9.39
C GLN A 113 5.52 32.23 8.70
N THR A 114 5.87 33.28 9.42
CA THR A 114 6.93 34.23 9.04
C THR A 114 8.00 34.28 10.13
N ALA A 115 9.25 34.36 9.72
CA ALA A 115 10.34 34.50 10.67
C ALA A 115 10.34 35.87 11.36
N ALA A 116 10.72 35.92 12.65
CA ALA A 116 11.02 37.18 13.32
C ALA A 116 12.27 37.83 12.71
N THR A 117 12.27 39.16 12.67
CA THR A 117 13.42 39.98 12.28
C THR A 117 13.75 40.94 13.41
N ASP A 118 14.71 41.86 13.20
CA ASP A 118 15.03 42.88 14.21
C ASP A 118 13.83 43.82 14.47
N ASP A 119 13.00 44.08 13.45
CA ASP A 119 11.88 45.02 13.50
C ASP A 119 10.50 44.35 13.57
N LEU A 120 10.41 43.04 13.35
CA LEU A 120 9.17 42.31 13.24
C LEU A 120 9.14 41.11 14.21
N GLU A 121 7.98 40.86 14.82
CA GLU A 121 7.69 39.59 15.48
C GLU A 121 7.46 38.47 14.47
N ALA A 122 7.59 37.21 14.92
CA ALA A 122 7.10 36.08 14.12
C ALA A 122 5.57 36.10 14.04
N GLY A 123 5.04 35.78 12.88
CA GLY A 123 3.60 35.58 12.68
C GLY A 123 3.29 34.12 12.39
N GLU A 124 2.12 33.66 12.81
CA GLU A 124 1.62 32.33 12.49
C GLU A 124 0.10 32.30 12.28
N ALA A 125 -0.37 31.42 11.43
CA ALA A 125 -1.78 31.13 11.21
C ALA A 125 -1.95 29.74 10.59
N SER A 126 -3.16 29.19 10.67
CA SER A 126 -3.47 27.91 10.05
C SER A 126 -4.81 27.95 9.34
N THR A 127 -4.95 27.21 8.25
CA THR A 127 -6.26 26.96 7.65
C THR A 127 -7.12 26.10 8.59
N PRO A 128 -8.44 26.06 8.42
CA PRO A 128 -9.24 24.94 8.88
C PRO A 128 -8.69 23.62 8.32
N LEU A 129 -9.10 22.50 8.94
CA LEU A 129 -8.73 21.18 8.45
C LEU A 129 -9.33 20.93 7.05
N ILE A 130 -8.48 20.72 6.07
CA ILE A 130 -8.89 20.34 4.72
C ILE A 130 -9.12 18.84 4.73
N GLN A 131 -10.35 18.42 4.51
CA GLN A 131 -10.76 17.02 4.51
C GLN A 131 -10.28 16.29 3.24
N VAL A 132 -10.21 14.97 3.31
CA VAL A 132 -9.90 14.11 2.16
C VAL A 132 -10.98 13.06 2.00
N HIS A 133 -11.65 13.06 0.86
CA HIS A 133 -12.57 12.00 0.46
C HIS A 133 -11.87 11.07 -0.52
N LYS A 134 -11.55 9.87 -0.05
CA LYS A 134 -10.94 8.83 -0.88
C LYS A 134 -11.99 8.12 -1.72
N ALA A 135 -11.70 7.95 -3.01
CA ALA A 135 -12.56 7.19 -3.90
C ALA A 135 -12.44 5.69 -3.66
N GLN A 136 -13.54 4.97 -3.83
CA GLN A 136 -13.55 3.51 -3.90
C GLN A 136 -12.77 3.05 -5.14
N THR A 137 -12.08 1.92 -5.03
CA THR A 137 -11.48 1.27 -6.18
C THR A 137 -12.06 -0.12 -6.38
N ARG A 138 -11.87 -0.66 -7.56
CA ARG A 138 -12.11 -2.06 -7.86
C ARG A 138 -10.98 -2.60 -8.73
N VAL A 139 -10.63 -3.84 -8.50
CA VAL A 139 -9.64 -4.56 -9.29
C VAL A 139 -10.27 -5.86 -9.80
N THR A 140 -9.81 -6.36 -10.93
CA THR A 140 -10.20 -7.67 -11.48
C THR A 140 -8.96 -8.49 -11.75
N VAL A 141 -9.07 -9.83 -11.73
CA VAL A 141 -8.01 -10.74 -12.14
C VAL A 141 -8.61 -11.92 -12.90
N ALA A 142 -8.00 -12.24 -14.04
CA ALA A 142 -8.37 -13.38 -14.85
C ALA A 142 -7.14 -13.99 -15.51
N ALA A 143 -7.17 -15.30 -15.74
CA ALA A 143 -6.22 -15.98 -16.60
C ALA A 143 -6.74 -15.99 -18.04
N ASP A 144 -5.83 -15.97 -19.04
CA ASP A 144 -6.16 -16.07 -20.48
C ASP A 144 -6.97 -17.33 -20.80
N LYS A 145 -6.85 -18.38 -19.98
CA LYS A 145 -7.63 -19.63 -20.08
C LYS A 145 -7.95 -20.14 -18.66
N PRO A 146 -9.11 -20.77 -18.48
CA PRO A 146 -9.51 -21.32 -17.17
C PRO A 146 -8.68 -22.53 -16.73
N LYS A 147 -7.98 -23.18 -17.68
CA LYS A 147 -7.16 -24.38 -17.42
C LYS A 147 -5.87 -24.32 -18.20
N HIS A 148 -4.77 -24.60 -17.52
CA HIS A 148 -3.43 -24.61 -18.09
C HIS A 148 -2.72 -25.94 -17.82
N ASP A 149 -1.85 -26.35 -18.73
CA ASP A 149 -1.00 -27.49 -18.53
C ASP A 149 0.22 -27.10 -17.70
N PHE A 150 0.61 -27.97 -16.80
CA PHE A 150 1.78 -27.79 -15.95
C PHE A 150 3.03 -27.44 -16.78
N GLY A 151 3.75 -26.47 -16.29
CA GLY A 151 5.02 -26.06 -16.87
C GLY A 151 4.91 -25.07 -18.04
N ASN A 152 3.71 -24.80 -18.54
CA ASN A 152 3.49 -23.76 -19.54
C ASN A 152 3.21 -22.41 -18.89
N PRO A 153 3.80 -21.33 -19.41
CA PRO A 153 3.45 -19.98 -18.96
C PRO A 153 2.05 -19.64 -19.42
N PHE A 154 1.36 -18.79 -18.68
CA PHE A 154 0.09 -18.20 -19.06
C PHE A 154 0.05 -16.73 -18.65
N THR A 155 -0.90 -16.00 -19.18
CA THR A 155 -1.02 -14.58 -18.91
C THR A 155 -2.16 -14.33 -17.93
N LEU A 156 -1.85 -13.62 -16.85
CA LEU A 156 -2.84 -12.98 -15.98
C LEU A 156 -3.10 -11.58 -16.49
N THR A 157 -4.36 -11.23 -16.60
CA THR A 157 -4.82 -9.90 -16.99
C THR A 157 -5.87 -9.41 -16.01
N GLY A 158 -6.02 -8.11 -15.95
CA GLY A 158 -7.07 -7.48 -15.17
C GLY A 158 -7.14 -5.98 -15.40
N THR A 159 -8.05 -5.37 -14.68
CA THR A 159 -8.26 -3.92 -14.67
C THR A 159 -8.25 -3.41 -13.25
N ALA A 160 -7.79 -2.19 -13.06
CA ALA A 160 -8.01 -1.41 -11.85
C ALA A 160 -8.72 -0.11 -12.21
N GLU A 161 -9.75 0.24 -11.47
CA GLU A 161 -10.60 1.40 -11.70
C GLU A 161 -10.95 2.06 -10.38
N TRP A 162 -11.29 3.33 -10.42
CA TRP A 162 -11.78 4.11 -9.28
C TRP A 162 -13.14 4.72 -9.57
N GLU A 163 -13.95 4.92 -8.54
CA GLU A 163 -15.29 5.47 -8.64
C GLU A 163 -15.23 6.99 -8.65
N SER A 164 -15.60 7.60 -9.77
CA SER A 164 -15.76 9.05 -9.93
C SER A 164 -17.22 9.45 -9.79
N SER A 165 -17.51 10.75 -9.75
CA SER A 165 -18.88 11.29 -9.75
C SER A 165 -19.72 10.86 -10.96
N THR A 166 -19.09 10.47 -12.06
CA THR A 166 -19.73 10.07 -13.32
C THR A 166 -19.62 8.57 -13.63
N GLY A 167 -19.08 7.78 -12.70
CA GLY A 167 -18.89 6.33 -12.84
C GLY A 167 -17.43 5.90 -12.76
N TRP A 168 -17.18 4.63 -13.08
CA TRP A 168 -15.86 4.03 -12.98
C TRP A 168 -14.89 4.57 -14.04
N ARG A 169 -13.70 4.95 -13.60
CA ARG A 169 -12.61 5.47 -14.44
C ARG A 169 -11.35 4.62 -14.26
N PRO A 170 -10.51 4.51 -15.30
CA PRO A 170 -9.23 3.80 -15.19
C PRO A 170 -8.35 4.34 -14.07
N LEU A 171 -7.77 3.44 -13.29
CA LEU A 171 -6.72 3.76 -12.32
C LEU A 171 -5.37 3.47 -12.97
N ALA A 172 -4.80 4.47 -13.63
CA ALA A 172 -3.57 4.36 -14.40
C ALA A 172 -2.32 4.40 -13.51
N SER A 173 -1.22 3.81 -14.02
CA SER A 173 0.11 3.83 -13.38
C SER A 173 0.12 3.36 -11.93
N THR A 174 -0.80 2.47 -11.58
CA THR A 174 -0.97 1.95 -10.23
C THR A 174 -0.39 0.55 -10.11
N ALA A 175 0.33 0.31 -9.02
CA ALA A 175 0.83 -1.02 -8.71
C ALA A 175 -0.33 -1.94 -8.28
N VAL A 176 -0.38 -3.12 -8.89
CA VAL A 176 -1.29 -4.22 -8.54
C VAL A 176 -0.44 -5.35 -8.01
N SER A 177 -0.66 -5.74 -6.78
CA SER A 177 0.00 -6.89 -6.15
C SER A 177 -0.78 -8.15 -6.48
N LEU A 178 -0.15 -9.08 -7.19
CA LEU A 178 -0.73 -10.36 -7.56
C LEU A 178 -0.16 -11.45 -6.67
N ARG A 179 -1.01 -12.07 -5.88
CA ARG A 179 -0.65 -13.17 -5.00
C ARG A 179 -1.23 -14.48 -5.53
N MET A 180 -0.37 -15.49 -5.63
CA MET A 180 -0.73 -16.83 -6.03
C MET A 180 -0.54 -17.76 -4.84
N THR A 181 -1.64 -18.31 -4.33
CA THR A 181 -1.62 -19.31 -3.26
C THR A 181 -1.85 -20.67 -3.85
N ASN A 182 -0.86 -21.56 -3.71
CA ASN A 182 -0.88 -22.87 -4.32
C ASN A 182 -1.81 -23.83 -3.57
N GLY A 183 -2.75 -24.41 -4.29
CA GLY A 183 -3.65 -25.46 -3.78
C GLY A 183 -3.18 -26.85 -4.20
N GLY A 184 -2.68 -27.65 -3.26
CA GLY A 184 -2.38 -29.06 -3.51
C GLY A 184 -0.93 -29.41 -3.87
N CYS A 185 0.00 -28.48 -3.83
CA CYS A 185 1.43 -28.76 -3.92
C CYS A 185 2.24 -28.06 -2.81
N ASN A 186 3.49 -28.50 -2.59
CA ASN A 186 4.35 -27.95 -1.54
C ASN A 186 5.10 -26.66 -1.95
N ALA A 187 4.74 -26.04 -3.07
CA ALA A 187 5.30 -24.77 -3.46
C ALA A 187 4.69 -23.65 -2.59
N GLY A 188 5.53 -22.78 -2.05
CA GLY A 188 5.09 -21.64 -1.26
C GLY A 188 4.28 -20.64 -2.10
N PRO A 189 3.59 -19.69 -1.45
CA PRO A 189 2.89 -18.63 -2.16
C PRO A 189 3.88 -17.81 -2.99
N GLN A 190 3.45 -17.36 -4.15
CA GLN A 190 4.23 -16.48 -5.04
C GLN A 190 3.54 -15.12 -5.09
N SER A 191 4.32 -14.05 -5.08
CA SER A 191 3.84 -12.69 -5.28
C SER A 191 4.57 -12.06 -6.45
N ILE A 192 3.85 -11.31 -7.25
CA ILE A 192 4.37 -10.58 -8.39
C ILE A 192 3.63 -9.24 -8.48
N ASN A 193 4.33 -8.19 -8.88
CA ASN A 193 3.70 -6.90 -9.08
C ASN A 193 3.52 -6.62 -10.56
N ALA A 194 2.40 -6.04 -10.91
CA ALA A 194 2.12 -5.47 -12.22
C ALA A 194 1.80 -3.99 -12.06
N THR A 195 1.90 -3.23 -13.14
CA THR A 195 1.51 -1.82 -13.17
C THR A 195 0.45 -1.64 -14.24
N THR A 196 -0.59 -0.88 -13.91
CA THR A 196 -1.64 -0.57 -14.87
C THR A 196 -1.17 0.43 -15.93
N ASP A 197 -1.66 0.26 -17.14
CA ASP A 197 -1.47 1.21 -18.25
C ASP A 197 -2.41 2.43 -18.13
N ALA A 198 -2.40 3.30 -19.13
CA ALA A 198 -3.26 4.50 -19.17
C ALA A 198 -4.77 4.19 -19.16
N ASN A 199 -5.16 2.97 -19.51
CA ASN A 199 -6.55 2.49 -19.51
C ASN A 199 -6.90 1.66 -18.28
N GLY A 200 -6.00 1.63 -17.28
CA GLY A 200 -6.19 0.83 -16.07
C GLY A 200 -6.00 -0.67 -16.25
N HIS A 201 -5.51 -1.14 -17.41
CA HIS A 201 -5.25 -2.55 -17.67
C HIS A 201 -3.87 -2.96 -17.20
N TYR A 202 -3.75 -4.19 -16.71
CA TYR A 202 -2.46 -4.82 -16.44
C TYR A 202 -2.39 -6.23 -17.04
N SER A 203 -1.16 -6.68 -17.31
CA SER A 203 -0.88 -8.00 -17.88
C SER A 203 0.47 -8.49 -17.38
N VAL A 204 0.53 -9.76 -16.94
CA VAL A 204 1.78 -10.39 -16.51
C VAL A 204 1.79 -11.86 -16.86
N GLN A 205 2.95 -12.37 -17.28
CA GLN A 205 3.15 -13.79 -17.49
C GLN A 205 3.59 -14.47 -16.20
N VAL A 206 2.96 -15.61 -15.88
CA VAL A 206 3.21 -16.41 -14.69
C VAL A 206 3.31 -17.88 -15.05
N LYS A 207 3.94 -18.66 -14.17
CA LYS A 207 4.13 -20.10 -14.35
C LYS A 207 3.96 -20.81 -13.03
N PRO A 208 2.72 -20.96 -12.53
CA PRO A 208 2.49 -21.61 -11.25
C PRO A 208 2.76 -23.10 -11.33
N PRO A 209 3.25 -23.70 -10.23
CA PRO A 209 3.58 -25.13 -10.18
C PRO A 209 2.37 -26.04 -10.00
N CYS A 210 1.19 -25.52 -9.66
CA CYS A 210 -0.03 -26.29 -9.41
C CYS A 210 -1.28 -25.42 -9.50
N THR A 211 -2.46 -26.03 -9.31
CA THR A 211 -3.72 -25.30 -9.15
C THR A 211 -3.55 -24.20 -8.12
N THR A 212 -3.98 -23.01 -8.45
CA THR A 212 -3.62 -21.79 -7.76
C THR A 212 -4.86 -20.93 -7.55
N TYR A 213 -4.99 -20.37 -6.35
CA TYR A 213 -5.90 -19.27 -6.09
C TYR A 213 -5.15 -17.98 -6.39
N LEU A 214 -5.79 -17.16 -7.20
CA LEU A 214 -5.28 -15.86 -7.64
C LEU A 214 -5.93 -14.78 -6.82
N GLU A 215 -5.13 -13.85 -6.37
CA GLU A 215 -5.57 -12.66 -5.66
C GLU A 215 -4.87 -11.47 -6.28
N ALA A 216 -5.65 -10.43 -6.62
CA ALA A 216 -5.12 -9.16 -7.07
C ALA A 216 -5.54 -8.09 -6.07
N ASP A 217 -4.58 -7.33 -5.62
CA ASP A 217 -4.75 -6.31 -4.60
C ASP A 217 -4.21 -4.96 -5.09
N VAL A 218 -4.99 -3.92 -4.84
CA VAL A 218 -4.58 -2.52 -4.96
C VAL A 218 -4.59 -1.94 -3.56
N ASP A 219 -3.43 -1.54 -3.08
CA ASP A 219 -3.28 -0.95 -1.75
C ASP A 219 -3.97 0.41 -1.63
N THR A 220 -4.42 0.74 -0.42
CA THR A 220 -4.86 2.10 -0.10
C THR A 220 -3.68 3.06 -0.23
N ALA A 221 -3.77 3.99 -1.16
CA ALA A 221 -2.72 4.98 -1.39
C ALA A 221 -3.30 6.32 -1.84
N GLY A 222 -2.73 7.41 -1.32
CA GLY A 222 -3.16 8.76 -1.68
C GLY A 222 -4.68 8.95 -1.51
N LEU A 223 -5.33 9.32 -2.60
CA LEU A 223 -6.77 9.60 -2.66
C LEU A 223 -7.64 8.37 -2.96
N TYR A 224 -7.08 7.16 -2.93
CA TYR A 224 -7.78 5.93 -3.28
C TYR A 224 -7.84 4.95 -2.12
N LEU A 225 -8.98 4.29 -1.94
CA LEU A 225 -9.13 3.14 -1.05
C LEU A 225 -8.64 1.89 -1.77
N GLY A 226 -8.09 0.94 -1.01
CA GLY A 226 -7.65 -0.34 -1.58
C GLY A 226 -8.82 -1.23 -2.01
N SER A 227 -8.53 -2.17 -2.90
CA SER A 227 -9.50 -3.18 -3.36
C SER A 227 -8.85 -4.52 -3.62
N LEU A 228 -9.62 -5.59 -3.45
CA LEU A 228 -9.19 -6.97 -3.60
C LEU A 228 -10.10 -7.73 -4.56
N ALA A 229 -9.50 -8.50 -5.48
CA ALA A 229 -10.21 -9.47 -6.30
C ALA A 229 -9.60 -10.85 -6.17
N GLN A 230 -10.43 -11.88 -6.26
CA GLN A 230 -10.00 -13.26 -6.19
C GLN A 230 -10.53 -14.07 -7.37
N SER A 231 -9.73 -15.02 -7.83
CA SER A 231 -10.07 -15.97 -8.89
C SER A 231 -9.36 -17.29 -8.61
N ALA A 232 -9.70 -18.33 -9.38
CA ALA A 232 -9.07 -19.63 -9.29
C ALA A 232 -8.59 -20.11 -10.66
N LEU A 233 -7.42 -20.72 -10.70
CA LEU A 233 -6.82 -21.28 -11.88
C LEU A 233 -6.57 -22.77 -11.70
N GLU A 234 -7.15 -23.60 -12.57
CA GLU A 234 -6.87 -25.04 -12.62
C GLU A 234 -5.60 -25.31 -13.44
N VAL A 235 -4.55 -25.83 -12.78
CA VAL A 235 -3.35 -26.28 -13.47
C VAL A 235 -3.39 -27.82 -13.57
N ARG A 236 -3.36 -28.33 -14.79
CA ARG A 236 -3.32 -29.77 -15.07
C ARG A 236 -1.90 -30.27 -15.03
N ALA A 237 -1.62 -31.18 -14.14
CA ALA A 237 -0.35 -31.88 -14.14
C ALA A 237 -0.41 -33.06 -15.13
N GLN A 238 0.65 -33.22 -15.90
CA GLN A 238 0.84 -34.43 -16.67
C GLN A 238 1.14 -35.58 -15.71
N THR A 239 0.23 -36.53 -15.60
CA THR A 239 0.38 -37.73 -14.77
C THR A 239 0.84 -38.90 -15.61
N GLY A 240 1.71 -39.71 -15.05
CA GLY A 240 2.13 -40.98 -15.62
C GLY A 240 1.81 -42.12 -14.64
N PHE A 241 1.78 -43.33 -15.15
CA PHE A 241 1.76 -44.51 -14.32
C PHE A 241 3.22 -44.97 -14.04
N ASP A 242 3.62 -45.05 -12.77
CA ASP A 242 4.92 -45.60 -12.40
C ASP A 242 4.89 -47.11 -12.38
N ARG A 243 3.78 -47.67 -11.93
CA ARG A 243 3.52 -49.11 -11.91
C ARG A 243 2.07 -49.35 -12.30
N PHE A 244 1.86 -50.32 -13.14
CA PHE A 244 0.56 -50.84 -13.49
C PHE A 244 0.65 -52.35 -13.49
N SER A 245 -0.27 -53.00 -12.82
CA SER A 245 -0.43 -54.45 -12.81
C SER A 245 -1.90 -54.77 -13.01
N ALA A 246 -2.15 -55.72 -13.86
CA ALA A 246 -3.49 -56.28 -14.03
C ALA A 246 -3.38 -57.81 -14.00
N SER A 247 -4.29 -58.45 -13.30
CA SER A 247 -4.39 -59.90 -13.21
C SER A 247 -5.84 -60.33 -13.23
N MET A 248 -6.06 -61.56 -13.65
CA MET A 248 -7.38 -62.23 -13.63
C MET A 248 -7.28 -63.48 -12.76
N ASP A 249 -8.20 -63.64 -11.86
CA ASP A 249 -8.30 -64.86 -11.08
C ASP A 249 -8.98 -66.02 -11.84
N PRO A 250 -8.92 -67.26 -11.35
CA PRO A 250 -9.59 -68.40 -12.01
C PRO A 250 -11.13 -68.27 -12.10
N PHE A 251 -11.71 -67.33 -11.36
CA PHE A 251 -13.14 -67.09 -11.33
C PHE A 251 -13.58 -65.92 -12.25
N GLY A 252 -12.64 -65.41 -13.07
CA GLY A 252 -12.93 -64.33 -14.03
C GLY A 252 -13.02 -62.93 -13.43
N GLN A 253 -12.53 -62.75 -12.22
CA GLN A 253 -12.39 -61.42 -11.60
C GLN A 253 -11.06 -60.80 -12.00
N PHE A 254 -11.13 -59.58 -12.57
CA PHE A 254 -9.94 -58.76 -12.85
C PHE A 254 -9.60 -57.89 -11.67
N THR A 255 -8.33 -57.76 -11.41
CA THR A 255 -7.78 -56.77 -10.48
C THR A 255 -6.77 -55.92 -11.24
N ALA A 256 -6.97 -54.60 -11.24
CA ALA A 256 -6.02 -53.63 -11.75
C ALA A 256 -5.55 -52.73 -10.64
N SER A 257 -4.26 -52.68 -10.44
CA SER A 257 -3.63 -51.83 -9.40
C SER A 257 -2.44 -51.10 -9.96
N GLY A 258 -2.10 -49.99 -9.34
CA GLY A 258 -0.94 -49.23 -9.77
C GLY A 258 -0.68 -47.99 -8.92
N SER A 259 0.41 -47.34 -9.27
CA SER A 259 0.76 -46.03 -8.74
C SER A 259 0.80 -44.99 -9.85
N VAL A 260 0.37 -43.81 -9.51
CA VAL A 260 0.36 -42.66 -10.39
C VAL A 260 1.38 -41.65 -9.87
N SER A 261 2.29 -41.20 -10.73
CA SER A 261 3.21 -40.15 -10.40
C SER A 261 3.01 -38.94 -11.28
N THR A 262 3.42 -37.81 -10.78
CA THR A 262 3.68 -36.63 -11.59
C THR A 262 5.18 -36.44 -11.70
N LYS A 263 5.63 -35.98 -12.83
CA LYS A 263 7.07 -35.81 -13.09
C LYS A 263 7.80 -34.87 -12.13
N ARG A 264 7.08 -34.10 -11.28
CA ARG A 264 7.66 -33.26 -10.21
C ARG A 264 6.60 -32.83 -9.17
N GLU A 265 6.96 -32.88 -7.88
CA GLU A 265 6.46 -32.08 -6.75
C GLU A 265 5.05 -32.32 -6.17
N TYR A 266 4.18 -33.09 -6.78
CA TYR A 266 2.90 -33.45 -6.17
C TYR A 266 3.04 -34.67 -5.26
N ARG A 267 2.92 -34.47 -3.95
CA ARG A 267 3.08 -35.56 -2.99
C ARG A 267 1.80 -36.35 -2.69
N ASN A 268 0.65 -35.88 -3.02
CA ASN A 268 -0.61 -36.59 -2.78
C ASN A 268 -1.57 -36.33 -3.92
N LEU A 269 -1.47 -37.09 -5.00
CA LEU A 269 -2.42 -37.01 -6.09
C LEU A 269 -3.76 -37.55 -5.62
N ALA A 270 -4.78 -36.73 -5.70
CA ALA A 270 -6.17 -37.12 -5.64
C ALA A 270 -6.78 -36.98 -7.04
N GLY A 271 -7.45 -38.00 -7.50
CA GLY A 271 -8.05 -37.98 -8.83
C GLY A 271 -8.81 -39.25 -9.12
N LEU A 272 -9.17 -39.44 -10.37
CA LEU A 272 -9.88 -40.63 -10.85
C LEU A 272 -9.03 -41.32 -11.91
N VAL A 273 -8.87 -42.63 -11.77
CA VAL A 273 -8.33 -43.52 -12.82
C VAL A 273 -9.49 -44.25 -13.45
N GLN A 274 -9.58 -44.20 -14.77
CA GLN A 274 -10.52 -44.99 -15.54
C GLN A 274 -9.82 -46.24 -16.04
N VAL A 275 -10.29 -47.41 -15.62
CA VAL A 275 -9.87 -48.68 -16.16
C VAL A 275 -10.71 -48.95 -17.37
N GLN A 276 -10.06 -49.13 -18.50
CA GLN A 276 -10.71 -49.40 -19.77
C GLN A 276 -10.39 -50.82 -20.28
N TYR A 277 -11.32 -51.38 -20.98
CA TYR A 277 -11.26 -52.67 -21.63
C TYR A 277 -11.45 -52.55 -23.13
N SER A 278 -10.68 -53.28 -23.88
CA SER A 278 -10.87 -53.44 -25.35
C SER A 278 -10.85 -54.92 -25.72
N SER A 279 -11.76 -55.31 -26.59
CA SER A 279 -11.84 -56.72 -27.06
C SER A 279 -10.69 -57.13 -27.98
N ASN A 280 -9.99 -56.15 -28.56
CA ASN A 280 -8.89 -56.41 -29.52
C ASN A 280 -7.57 -55.75 -29.09
N GLY A 281 -7.56 -55.04 -27.96
CA GLY A 281 -6.38 -54.38 -27.43
C GLY A 281 -5.86 -53.16 -28.23
N ARG A 282 -6.59 -52.76 -29.28
CA ARG A 282 -6.18 -51.65 -30.19
C ARG A 282 -7.11 -50.47 -30.21
N ASP A 283 -8.41 -50.73 -30.28
CA ASP A 283 -9.43 -49.69 -30.36
C ASP A 283 -10.68 -50.07 -29.55
N ARG A 284 -11.74 -49.24 -29.62
CA ARG A 284 -13.04 -49.48 -28.95
C ARG A 284 -12.92 -49.67 -27.44
N TRP A 285 -12.03 -48.93 -26.82
CA TRP A 285 -11.85 -48.93 -25.37
C TRP A 285 -13.11 -48.47 -24.65
N LYS A 286 -13.60 -49.29 -23.72
CA LYS A 286 -14.77 -48.96 -22.89
C LYS A 286 -14.35 -48.87 -21.43
N THR A 287 -14.76 -47.80 -20.76
CA THR A 287 -14.53 -47.68 -19.31
C THR A 287 -15.35 -48.72 -18.56
N VAL A 288 -14.69 -49.64 -17.88
CA VAL A 288 -15.30 -50.68 -17.08
C VAL A 288 -15.37 -50.35 -15.61
N LYS A 289 -14.42 -49.52 -15.14
CA LYS A 289 -14.37 -49.06 -13.75
C LYS A 289 -13.73 -47.71 -13.67
N THR A 290 -14.23 -46.87 -12.76
CA THR A 290 -13.59 -45.65 -12.33
C THR A 290 -13.28 -45.74 -10.85
N VAL A 291 -12.04 -45.51 -10.45
CA VAL A 291 -11.57 -45.58 -9.05
C VAL A 291 -10.86 -44.32 -8.65
N LYS A 292 -10.96 -44.01 -7.36
CA LYS A 292 -10.22 -42.87 -6.78
C LYS A 292 -8.75 -43.25 -6.57
N VAL A 293 -7.89 -42.34 -6.89
CA VAL A 293 -6.48 -42.38 -6.47
C VAL A 293 -6.40 -41.86 -5.02
N SER A 294 -5.74 -42.62 -4.19
CA SER A 294 -5.46 -42.27 -2.80
C SER A 294 -4.00 -42.51 -2.52
N ASN A 295 -3.29 -41.53 -1.99
CA ASN A 295 -1.84 -41.61 -1.73
C ASN A 295 -1.06 -42.13 -2.95
N ASN A 296 -1.34 -41.56 -4.10
CA ASN A 296 -0.74 -41.89 -5.40
C ASN A 296 -1.00 -43.33 -5.87
N SER A 297 -1.86 -44.08 -5.23
CA SER A 297 -2.16 -45.47 -5.59
C SER A 297 -3.63 -45.68 -5.92
N PHE A 298 -3.91 -46.64 -6.75
CA PHE A 298 -5.26 -47.08 -7.03
C PHE A 298 -5.36 -48.57 -7.05
N ASN A 299 -6.53 -49.10 -6.76
CA ASN A 299 -6.89 -50.52 -6.89
C ASN A 299 -8.32 -50.64 -7.38
N ALA A 300 -8.53 -51.42 -8.43
CA ALA A 300 -9.84 -51.66 -9.03
C ALA A 300 -10.06 -53.18 -9.20
N ALA A 301 -11.11 -53.67 -8.60
CA ALA A 301 -11.59 -55.01 -8.85
C ALA A 301 -12.92 -54.94 -9.68
N PHE A 302 -13.02 -55.71 -10.75
CA PHE A 302 -14.17 -55.71 -11.62
C PHE A 302 -14.26 -57.06 -12.39
N ARG A 303 -15.44 -57.37 -12.91
CA ARG A 303 -15.63 -58.52 -13.80
C ARG A 303 -15.95 -58.01 -15.19
N VAL A 304 -15.42 -58.67 -16.20
CA VAL A 304 -15.72 -58.47 -17.59
C VAL A 304 -16.40 -59.72 -18.14
N ASN A 305 -17.62 -59.58 -18.60
CA ASN A 305 -18.43 -60.70 -19.08
C ASN A 305 -18.15 -61.08 -20.57
N THR A 306 -17.05 -60.55 -21.12
CA THR A 306 -16.65 -60.83 -22.51
C THR A 306 -15.15 -61.12 -22.57
N SER A 307 -14.72 -62.03 -23.44
CA SER A 307 -13.31 -62.25 -23.72
C SER A 307 -12.69 -61.06 -24.42
N GLY A 308 -11.47 -60.70 -24.03
CA GLY A 308 -10.71 -59.60 -24.60
C GLY A 308 -9.50 -59.19 -23.77
N TYR A 309 -8.81 -58.10 -24.17
CA TYR A 309 -7.57 -57.60 -23.56
C TYR A 309 -7.85 -56.45 -22.60
#